data_59e08f1a9d5bfb76fc7ccbab24aa0513
#
_entry.id   59e08f1a9d5bfb76fc7ccbab24aa0513
#
_cell.length_a   1.000
_cell.length_b   1.000
_cell.length_c   1.000
_cell.angle_alpha   90.00
_cell.angle_beta   90.00
_cell.angle_gamma   90.00
#
_symmetry.space_group_name_H-M   'P 1'
#
loop_
_entity.id
_entity.type
_entity.pdbx_description
1 polymer ?
#
loop_
_entity_poly.entity_id
_entity_poly.type
_entity_poly.pdbx_seq_one_letter_code
_entity_poly.pdbx_strand_id
1 'polypeptide(L)'
;MTESVLIVGAGSGLSASLARLCSSKGMKIVLAARDIEKLQDLKKEIGANTIKCDATKIKSVTNLFKKTDKIIGVPNLVIYNPSKSLGGSIVDLDPQKAFEAINITSYGGFLVSQQAAKRMLKKKRGSIFFTGATASIKGFPNSSVFAMGKFGLRGLAQSLARELHPQNIHIGHFIIDGGIGHENFGSYKTIHPDEIAKIYLQFHNQDKSAWSWETQIRTSVEKF
;
A
#
# COMPACT_ATOMS: atom_id res chain seq x y z
N MET A 1 9.71 3.92 22.42
CA MET A 1 8.70 4.83 21.82
C MET A 1 7.67 3.97 21.11
N THR A 2 6.39 4.28 21.27
CA THR A 2 5.30 3.56 20.58
C THR A 2 5.38 3.79 19.07
N GLU A 3 5.41 2.72 18.29
CA GLU A 3 5.41 2.81 16.82
C GLU A 3 4.08 3.30 16.26
N SER A 4 4.10 3.74 15.02
CA SER A 4 2.92 4.31 14.36
C SER A 4 2.87 3.99 12.88
N VAL A 5 1.65 3.83 12.35
CA VAL A 5 1.40 3.48 10.96
C VAL A 5 0.38 4.42 10.31
N LEU A 6 0.66 4.82 9.09
CA LEU A 6 -0.28 5.46 8.17
C LEU A 6 -0.61 4.49 7.04
N ILE A 7 -1.88 4.11 6.92
CA ILE A 7 -2.38 3.26 5.83
C ILE A 7 -3.19 4.13 4.86
N VAL A 8 -2.69 4.31 3.64
CA VAL A 8 -3.36 5.05 2.58
C VAL A 8 -4.09 4.08 1.66
N GLY A 9 -5.34 4.37 1.33
CA GLY A 9 -6.24 3.47 0.61
C GLY A 9 -6.90 2.45 1.55
N ALA A 10 -7.26 2.90 2.75
CA ALA A 10 -7.91 2.06 3.74
C ALA A 10 -9.31 1.60 3.27
N GLY A 11 -9.61 0.35 3.54
CA GLY A 11 -10.87 -0.33 3.22
C GLY A 11 -11.05 -1.58 4.06
N SER A 12 -12.10 -2.36 3.79
CA SER A 12 -12.49 -3.55 4.57
C SER A 12 -11.63 -4.80 4.34
N GLY A 13 -10.81 -4.83 3.26
CA GLY A 13 -9.96 -5.98 2.93
C GLY A 13 -8.58 -5.92 3.61
N LEU A 14 -7.52 -6.11 2.83
CA LEU A 14 -6.13 -6.13 3.32
C LEU A 14 -5.78 -4.97 4.26
N SER A 15 -6.24 -3.76 3.97
CA SER A 15 -5.97 -2.61 4.83
C SER A 15 -6.57 -2.77 6.24
N ALA A 16 -7.73 -3.42 6.37
CA ALA A 16 -8.34 -3.69 7.68
C ALA A 16 -7.52 -4.73 8.46
N SER A 17 -7.07 -5.81 7.80
CA SER A 17 -6.20 -6.81 8.42
C SER A 17 -4.86 -6.21 8.88
N LEU A 18 -4.24 -5.38 8.04
CA LEU A 18 -3.03 -4.63 8.41
C LEU A 18 -3.27 -3.73 9.62
N ALA A 19 -4.38 -2.99 9.64
CA ALA A 19 -4.71 -2.10 10.74
C ALA A 19 -4.95 -2.86 12.06
N ARG A 20 -5.70 -3.97 12.04
CA ARG A 20 -5.93 -4.83 13.19
C ARG A 20 -4.62 -5.41 13.74
N LEU A 21 -3.78 -5.94 12.86
CA LEU A 21 -2.50 -6.50 13.26
C LEU A 21 -1.58 -5.43 13.87
N CYS A 22 -1.47 -4.25 13.26
CA CYS A 22 -0.70 -3.14 13.82
C CYS A 22 -1.26 -2.68 15.19
N SER A 23 -2.61 -2.64 15.33
CA SER A 23 -3.26 -2.32 16.60
C SER A 23 -2.93 -3.34 17.70
N SER A 24 -2.98 -4.63 17.39
CA SER A 24 -2.63 -5.70 18.34
C SER A 24 -1.18 -5.66 18.81
N LYS A 25 -0.30 -4.96 18.06
CA LYS A 25 1.10 -4.68 18.45
C LYS A 25 1.27 -3.33 19.14
N GLY A 26 0.18 -2.67 19.50
CA GLY A 26 0.21 -1.38 20.21
C GLY A 26 0.61 -0.17 19.35
N MET A 27 0.62 -0.28 18.03
CA MET A 27 0.94 0.84 17.14
C MET A 27 -0.19 1.89 17.12
N LYS A 28 0.15 3.17 17.04
CA LYS A 28 -0.81 4.25 16.76
C LYS A 28 -1.17 4.25 15.27
N ILE A 29 -2.45 4.36 14.93
CA ILE A 29 -2.94 4.13 13.57
C ILE A 29 -3.66 5.34 13.00
N VAL A 30 -3.28 5.72 11.79
CA VAL A 30 -4.04 6.62 10.93
C VAL A 30 -4.46 5.87 9.66
N LEU A 31 -5.75 5.89 9.37
CA LEU A 31 -6.35 5.32 8.16
C LEU A 31 -6.77 6.46 7.23
N ALA A 32 -6.31 6.41 5.97
CA ALA A 32 -6.65 7.42 4.97
C ALA A 32 -7.42 6.81 3.81
N ALA A 33 -8.56 7.40 3.48
CA ALA A 33 -9.41 7.00 2.35
C ALA A 33 -10.16 8.21 1.78
N ARG A 34 -10.68 8.10 0.54
CA ARG A 34 -11.57 9.11 -0.05
C ARG A 34 -12.90 9.20 0.68
N ASP A 35 -13.42 8.06 1.07
CA ASP A 35 -14.62 7.91 1.86
C ASP A 35 -14.24 7.28 3.21
N ILE A 36 -14.34 8.06 4.28
CA ILE A 36 -13.99 7.63 5.65
C ILE A 36 -15.18 7.08 6.42
N GLU A 37 -16.41 7.25 5.92
CA GLU A 37 -17.61 6.75 6.60
C GLU A 37 -17.61 5.22 6.65
N LYS A 38 -17.15 4.58 5.59
CA LYS A 38 -16.97 3.12 5.53
C LYS A 38 -15.89 2.55 6.47
N LEU A 39 -15.13 3.41 7.15
CA LEU A 39 -14.08 3.02 8.11
C LEU A 39 -14.54 3.16 9.57
N GLN A 40 -15.78 3.60 9.84
CA GLN A 40 -16.23 3.93 11.19
C GLN A 40 -16.21 2.71 12.14
N ASP A 41 -16.62 1.52 11.65
CA ASP A 41 -16.59 0.32 12.46
C ASP A 41 -15.15 -0.09 12.80
N LEU A 42 -14.27 -0.13 11.81
CA LEU A 42 -12.85 -0.43 12.01
C LEU A 42 -12.20 0.61 12.94
N LYS A 43 -12.52 1.91 12.73
CA LYS A 43 -12.04 2.99 13.61
C LYS A 43 -12.41 2.76 15.07
N LYS A 44 -13.68 2.40 15.33
CA LYS A 44 -14.17 2.11 16.71
C LYS A 44 -13.52 0.85 17.27
N GLU A 45 -13.41 -0.20 16.46
CA GLU A 45 -12.86 -1.50 16.84
C GLU A 45 -11.42 -1.38 17.36
N ILE A 46 -10.56 -0.63 16.65
CA ILE A 46 -9.14 -0.58 16.94
C ILE A 46 -8.63 0.78 17.47
N GLY A 47 -9.51 1.71 17.76
CA GLY A 47 -9.13 3.05 18.24
C GLY A 47 -8.33 3.88 17.24
N ALA A 48 -8.49 3.65 15.93
CA ALA A 48 -7.74 4.35 14.91
C ALA A 48 -8.25 5.78 14.66
N ASN A 49 -7.40 6.62 14.09
CA ASN A 49 -7.80 7.90 13.54
C ASN A 49 -8.05 7.78 12.04
N THR A 50 -9.04 8.50 11.51
CA THR A 50 -9.38 8.51 10.08
C THR A 50 -9.17 9.89 9.48
N ILE A 51 -8.61 9.97 8.28
CA ILE A 51 -8.40 11.22 7.55
C ILE A 51 -8.87 11.04 6.10
N LYS A 52 -9.79 11.92 5.66
CA LYS A 52 -10.21 11.94 4.25
C LYS A 52 -9.04 12.37 3.38
N CYS A 53 -8.70 11.55 2.36
CA CYS A 53 -7.61 11.82 1.43
C CYS A 53 -7.89 11.22 0.04
N ASP A 54 -7.73 12.06 -0.97
CA ASP A 54 -7.55 11.64 -2.36
C ASP A 54 -6.05 11.61 -2.66
N ALA A 55 -5.50 10.41 -2.80
CA ALA A 55 -4.07 10.20 -3.02
C ALA A 55 -3.57 10.73 -4.37
N THR A 56 -4.46 11.05 -5.31
CA THR A 56 -4.10 11.63 -6.63
C THR A 56 -3.91 13.15 -6.59
N LYS A 57 -4.22 13.80 -5.45
CA LYS A 57 -4.21 15.26 -5.31
C LYS A 57 -3.10 15.72 -4.37
N ILE A 58 -2.14 16.49 -4.91
CA ILE A 58 -0.97 17.00 -4.16
C ILE A 58 -1.38 17.68 -2.84
N LYS A 59 -2.36 18.60 -2.90
CA LYS A 59 -2.84 19.32 -1.70
C LYS A 59 -3.47 18.37 -0.68
N SER A 60 -4.20 17.34 -1.13
CA SER A 60 -4.84 16.35 -0.26
C SER A 60 -3.80 15.52 0.48
N VAL A 61 -2.79 15.01 -0.22
CA VAL A 61 -1.68 14.23 0.37
C VAL A 61 -0.85 15.08 1.31
N THR A 62 -0.52 16.32 0.93
CA THR A 62 0.20 17.24 1.83
C THR A 62 -0.57 17.49 3.14
N ASN A 63 -1.88 17.69 3.06
CA ASN A 63 -2.72 17.89 4.24
C ASN A 63 -2.88 16.61 5.06
N LEU A 64 -2.95 15.43 4.43
CA LEU A 64 -2.92 14.14 5.11
C LEU A 64 -1.71 14.06 6.04
N PHE A 65 -0.50 14.27 5.52
CA PHE A 65 0.71 14.18 6.33
C PHE A 65 0.80 15.26 7.42
N LYS A 66 0.38 16.50 7.14
CA LYS A 66 0.30 17.54 8.17
C LYS A 66 -0.62 17.16 9.35
N LYS A 67 -1.77 16.54 9.06
CA LYS A 67 -2.70 16.06 10.09
C LYS A 67 -2.14 14.83 10.82
N THR A 68 -1.55 13.89 10.07
CA THR A 68 -0.90 12.70 10.64
C THR A 68 0.21 13.09 11.62
N ASP A 69 1.08 14.04 11.24
CA ASP A 69 2.16 14.54 12.11
C ASP A 69 1.63 15.07 13.46
N LYS A 70 0.43 15.69 13.47
CA LYS A 70 -0.20 16.20 14.71
C LYS A 70 -0.79 15.08 15.59
N ILE A 71 -1.26 13.98 15.00
CA ILE A 71 -1.97 12.92 15.70
C ILE A 71 -1.02 11.85 16.23
N ILE A 72 -0.11 11.37 15.39
CA ILE A 72 0.79 10.25 15.71
C ILE A 72 2.29 10.59 15.56
N GLY A 73 2.61 11.81 15.19
CA GLY A 73 3.98 12.17 14.80
C GLY A 73 4.34 11.68 13.41
N VAL A 74 5.64 11.62 13.10
CA VAL A 74 6.14 11.03 11.86
C VAL A 74 5.90 9.52 11.90
N PRO A 75 5.11 8.95 10.97
CA PRO A 75 4.85 7.51 10.96
C PRO A 75 6.13 6.68 10.84
N ASN A 76 6.21 5.59 11.60
CA ASN A 76 7.29 4.60 11.44
C ASN A 76 7.07 3.74 10.20
N LEU A 77 5.80 3.50 9.85
CA LEU A 77 5.39 2.72 8.70
C LEU A 77 4.35 3.49 7.89
N VAL A 78 4.56 3.61 6.59
CA VAL A 78 3.57 4.13 5.63
C VAL A 78 3.26 3.04 4.62
N ILE A 79 1.99 2.68 4.48
CA ILE A 79 1.54 1.66 3.52
C ILE A 79 0.68 2.33 2.45
N TYR A 80 1.09 2.19 1.18
CA TYR A 80 0.33 2.62 0.02
C TYR A 80 -0.40 1.43 -0.60
N ASN A 81 -1.72 1.38 -0.41
CA ASN A 81 -2.58 0.29 -0.87
C ASN A 81 -3.58 0.66 -1.99
N PRO A 82 -3.77 1.95 -2.40
CA PRO A 82 -4.73 2.26 -3.44
C PRO A 82 -4.38 1.61 -4.77
N SER A 83 -5.43 1.14 -5.44
CA SER A 83 -5.34 0.61 -6.80
C SER A 83 -6.68 0.80 -7.51
N LYS A 84 -6.65 1.00 -8.83
CA LYS A 84 -7.84 0.96 -9.67
C LYS A 84 -7.55 0.05 -10.86
N SER A 85 -8.30 -1.04 -10.96
CA SER A 85 -8.29 -1.90 -12.14
C SER A 85 -9.17 -1.28 -13.22
N LEU A 86 -8.70 -1.35 -14.46
CA LEU A 86 -9.47 -1.07 -15.65
C LEU A 86 -9.08 -2.13 -16.67
N GLY A 87 -10.01 -3.03 -16.95
CA GLY A 87 -9.87 -4.10 -17.96
C GLY A 87 -10.65 -3.79 -19.23
N GLY A 88 -10.30 -4.45 -20.33
CA GLY A 88 -10.93 -4.34 -21.63
C GLY A 88 -9.94 -4.36 -22.77
N SER A 89 -10.47 -4.53 -23.99
CA SER A 89 -9.68 -4.43 -25.22
C SER A 89 -9.08 -3.03 -25.35
N ILE A 90 -7.84 -2.94 -25.81
CA ILE A 90 -7.14 -1.65 -25.95
C ILE A 90 -7.89 -0.64 -26.83
N VAL A 91 -8.64 -1.12 -27.81
CA VAL A 91 -9.39 -0.25 -28.73
C VAL A 91 -10.67 0.33 -28.10
N ASP A 92 -11.16 -0.28 -27.00
CA ASP A 92 -12.42 0.11 -26.35
C ASP A 92 -12.18 0.86 -25.02
N LEU A 93 -10.93 0.93 -24.55
CA LEU A 93 -10.62 1.59 -23.29
C LEU A 93 -10.78 3.11 -23.38
N ASP A 94 -11.51 3.67 -22.42
CA ASP A 94 -11.66 5.12 -22.26
C ASP A 94 -10.32 5.73 -21.76
N PRO A 95 -9.70 6.67 -22.51
CA PRO A 95 -8.42 7.23 -22.14
C PRO A 95 -8.44 8.00 -20.81
N GLN A 96 -9.56 8.67 -20.48
CA GLN A 96 -9.70 9.42 -19.24
C GLN A 96 -9.75 8.47 -18.03
N LYS A 97 -10.50 7.36 -18.14
CA LYS A 97 -10.55 6.33 -17.10
C LYS A 97 -9.20 5.62 -16.95
N ALA A 98 -8.47 5.42 -18.06
CA ALA A 98 -7.11 4.87 -18.03
C ALA A 98 -6.15 5.81 -17.27
N PHE A 99 -6.16 7.10 -17.58
CA PHE A 99 -5.39 8.11 -16.87
C PHE A 99 -5.69 8.13 -15.37
N GLU A 100 -6.99 8.11 -15.00
CA GLU A 100 -7.40 8.05 -13.59
C GLU A 100 -6.87 6.80 -12.88
N ALA A 101 -6.95 5.63 -13.52
CA ALA A 101 -6.50 4.37 -12.94
C ALA A 101 -4.99 4.37 -12.69
N ILE A 102 -4.19 4.87 -13.65
CA ILE A 102 -2.75 5.02 -13.51
C ILE A 102 -2.42 6.02 -12.40
N ASN A 103 -3.11 7.17 -12.36
CA ASN A 103 -2.92 8.17 -11.31
C ASN A 103 -3.19 7.61 -9.92
N ILE A 104 -4.26 6.82 -9.76
CA ILE A 104 -4.56 6.19 -8.47
C ILE A 104 -3.49 5.17 -8.13
N THR A 105 -3.06 4.34 -9.07
CA THR A 105 -2.22 3.17 -8.75
C THR A 105 -0.76 3.57 -8.57
N SER A 106 -0.17 4.39 -9.45
CA SER A 106 1.27 4.73 -9.41
C SER A 106 1.57 6.16 -8.98
N TYR A 107 0.94 7.18 -9.58
CA TYR A 107 1.26 8.57 -9.25
C TYR A 107 0.90 8.94 -7.80
N GLY A 108 -0.22 8.44 -7.29
CA GLY A 108 -0.55 8.59 -5.87
C GLY A 108 0.48 7.95 -4.95
N GLY A 109 1.07 6.81 -5.36
CA GLY A 109 2.20 6.18 -4.67
C GLY A 109 3.41 7.10 -4.59
N PHE A 110 3.74 7.78 -5.69
CA PHE A 110 4.79 8.78 -5.72
C PHE A 110 4.52 9.95 -4.75
N LEU A 111 3.32 10.53 -4.77
CA LEU A 111 2.98 11.65 -3.89
C LEU A 111 3.07 11.27 -2.40
N VAL A 112 2.57 10.09 -2.04
CA VAL A 112 2.59 9.59 -0.66
C VAL A 112 4.01 9.28 -0.22
N SER A 113 4.78 8.57 -1.03
CA SER A 113 6.17 8.21 -0.70
C SER A 113 7.07 9.44 -0.58
N GLN A 114 6.89 10.46 -1.43
CA GLN A 114 7.62 11.71 -1.33
C GLN A 114 7.38 12.42 0.01
N GLN A 115 6.11 12.49 0.46
CA GLN A 115 5.78 13.12 1.74
C GLN A 115 6.28 12.30 2.94
N ALA A 116 6.26 10.97 2.84
CA ALA A 116 6.83 10.08 3.85
C ALA A 116 8.34 10.23 3.92
N ALA A 117 9.04 10.13 2.80
CA ALA A 117 10.50 10.24 2.71
C ALA A 117 11.03 11.58 3.27
N LYS A 118 10.40 12.72 2.91
CA LYS A 118 10.75 14.05 3.45
C LYS A 118 10.76 14.12 4.98
N ARG A 119 9.95 13.30 5.65
CA ARG A 119 9.84 13.25 7.11
C ARG A 119 10.76 12.22 7.74
N MET A 120 10.77 11.02 7.15
CA MET A 120 11.55 9.87 7.63
C MET A 120 13.05 10.12 7.53
N LEU A 121 13.52 10.79 6.46
CA LEU A 121 14.93 11.17 6.29
C LEU A 121 15.43 12.06 7.43
N LYS A 122 14.60 12.99 7.94
CA LYS A 122 14.95 13.82 9.11
C LYS A 122 15.07 12.99 10.39
N LYS A 123 14.37 11.87 10.47
CA LYS A 123 14.40 10.92 11.60
C LYS A 123 15.41 9.79 11.40
N LYS A 124 15.96 9.64 10.19
CA LYS A 124 16.86 8.56 9.79
C LYS A 124 16.28 7.16 10.09
N ARG A 125 14.96 7.01 9.97
CA ARG A 125 14.24 5.74 10.18
C ARG A 125 12.84 5.78 9.58
N GLY A 126 12.33 4.63 9.19
CA GLY A 126 10.96 4.41 8.73
C GLY A 126 10.88 3.37 7.65
N SER A 127 9.66 2.96 7.32
CA SER A 127 9.36 2.02 6.24
C SER A 127 8.25 2.57 5.34
N ILE A 128 8.42 2.42 4.03
CA ILE A 128 7.43 2.81 3.02
C ILE A 128 7.12 1.59 2.16
N PHE A 129 5.90 1.09 2.23
CA PHE A 129 5.49 -0.15 1.61
C PHE A 129 4.40 0.06 0.55
N PHE A 130 4.51 -0.69 -0.54
CA PHE A 130 3.63 -0.61 -1.70
C PHE A 130 2.96 -1.95 -1.97
N THR A 131 1.64 -1.94 -2.11
CA THR A 131 0.88 -3.13 -2.50
C THR A 131 0.91 -3.30 -4.01
N GLY A 132 1.70 -4.26 -4.45
CA GLY A 132 1.77 -4.72 -5.83
C GLY A 132 0.68 -5.74 -6.17
N ALA A 133 0.84 -6.38 -7.32
CA ALA A 133 0.02 -7.48 -7.80
C ALA A 133 0.83 -8.29 -8.82
N THR A 134 0.33 -9.44 -9.30
CA THR A 134 0.88 -10.15 -10.46
C THR A 134 1.13 -9.19 -11.63
N ALA A 135 0.22 -8.24 -11.82
CA ALA A 135 0.33 -7.18 -12.82
C ALA A 135 1.51 -6.21 -12.62
N SER A 136 2.28 -6.34 -11.54
CA SER A 136 3.55 -5.61 -11.35
C SER A 136 4.72 -6.23 -12.12
N ILE A 137 4.61 -7.50 -12.52
CA ILE A 137 5.67 -8.27 -13.18
C ILE A 137 5.23 -8.97 -14.46
N LYS A 138 3.92 -9.04 -14.71
CA LYS A 138 3.35 -9.79 -15.84
C LYS A 138 2.15 -9.05 -16.43
N GLY A 139 2.18 -8.76 -17.71
CA GLY A 139 1.03 -8.24 -18.45
C GLY A 139 0.10 -9.37 -18.89
N PHE A 140 -1.21 -9.11 -18.85
CA PHE A 140 -2.23 -10.03 -19.34
C PHE A 140 -3.05 -9.38 -20.46
N PRO A 141 -3.63 -10.16 -21.39
CA PRO A 141 -4.62 -9.64 -22.31
C PRO A 141 -5.73 -8.89 -21.57
N ASN A 142 -6.22 -7.81 -22.16
CA ASN A 142 -7.27 -6.95 -21.59
C ASN A 142 -6.97 -6.31 -20.23
N SER A 143 -5.70 -6.24 -19.83
CA SER A 143 -5.26 -5.70 -18.53
C SER A 143 -4.16 -4.64 -18.67
N SER A 144 -4.04 -4.00 -19.82
CA SER A 144 -2.95 -3.06 -20.13
C SER A 144 -2.84 -1.90 -19.13
N VAL A 145 -3.95 -1.25 -18.79
CA VAL A 145 -3.97 -0.10 -17.88
C VAL A 145 -3.61 -0.50 -16.44
N PHE A 146 -4.09 -1.65 -15.99
CA PHE A 146 -3.75 -2.16 -14.67
C PHE A 146 -2.26 -2.52 -14.59
N ALA A 147 -1.73 -3.16 -15.63
CA ALA A 147 -0.30 -3.45 -15.74
C ALA A 147 0.53 -2.16 -15.74
N MET A 148 0.19 -1.15 -16.55
CA MET A 148 0.89 0.15 -16.55
C MET A 148 0.98 0.75 -15.14
N GLY A 149 -0.13 0.76 -14.40
CA GLY A 149 -0.16 1.27 -13.03
C GLY A 149 0.72 0.47 -12.07
N LYS A 150 0.65 -0.85 -12.13
CA LYS A 150 1.37 -1.74 -11.21
C LYS A 150 2.87 -1.86 -11.54
N PHE A 151 3.27 -1.92 -12.81
CA PHE A 151 4.67 -1.82 -13.21
C PHE A 151 5.26 -0.46 -12.83
N GLY A 152 4.52 0.65 -13.04
CA GLY A 152 4.95 1.98 -12.62
C GLY A 152 5.17 2.06 -11.11
N LEU A 153 4.27 1.48 -10.31
CA LEU A 153 4.40 1.43 -8.85
C LEU A 153 5.62 0.60 -8.42
N ARG A 154 5.87 -0.55 -9.09
CA ARG A 154 7.06 -1.38 -8.86
C ARG A 154 8.35 -0.63 -9.21
N GLY A 155 8.38 0.05 -10.37
CA GLY A 155 9.53 0.85 -10.79
C GLY A 155 9.85 1.95 -9.78
N LEU A 156 8.82 2.65 -9.27
CA LEU A 156 8.96 3.61 -8.18
C LEU A 156 9.57 2.97 -6.93
N ALA A 157 9.01 1.85 -6.46
CA ALA A 157 9.49 1.17 -5.26
C ALA A 157 10.96 0.72 -5.41
N GLN A 158 11.33 0.16 -6.57
CA GLN A 158 12.70 -0.29 -6.85
C GLN A 158 13.69 0.87 -6.86
N SER A 159 13.34 2.01 -7.45
CA SER A 159 14.16 3.22 -7.45
C SER A 159 14.35 3.75 -6.03
N LEU A 160 13.25 3.87 -5.28
CA LEU A 160 13.28 4.35 -3.89
C LEU A 160 14.07 3.41 -2.97
N ALA A 161 14.03 2.10 -3.19
CA ALA A 161 14.84 1.15 -2.41
C ALA A 161 16.34 1.45 -2.57
N ARG A 162 16.81 1.66 -3.80
CA ARG A 162 18.23 2.01 -4.07
C ARG A 162 18.61 3.35 -3.46
N GLU A 163 17.71 4.33 -3.51
CA GLU A 163 17.97 5.68 -3.00
C GLU A 163 17.91 5.75 -1.47
N LEU A 164 16.93 5.08 -0.83
CA LEU A 164 16.58 5.33 0.56
C LEU A 164 17.07 4.26 1.54
N HIS A 165 17.31 3.01 1.12
CA HIS A 165 17.91 2.00 2.00
C HIS A 165 19.25 2.47 2.60
N PRO A 166 20.19 3.05 1.84
CA PRO A 166 21.43 3.58 2.42
C PRO A 166 21.20 4.70 3.45
N GLN A 167 20.01 5.32 3.43
CA GLN A 167 19.61 6.41 4.32
C GLN A 167 18.73 5.92 5.49
N ASN A 168 18.70 4.61 5.75
CA ASN A 168 17.92 3.98 6.82
C ASN A 168 16.39 4.09 6.66
N ILE A 169 15.88 4.15 5.45
CA ILE A 169 14.46 4.06 5.15
C ILE A 169 14.20 2.78 4.37
N HIS A 170 13.43 1.88 4.98
CA HIS A 170 13.11 0.59 4.37
C HIS A 170 11.99 0.72 3.34
N ILE A 171 12.23 0.30 2.12
CA ILE A 171 11.22 0.27 1.05
C ILE A 171 10.82 -1.18 0.80
N GLY A 172 9.51 -1.46 0.76
CA GLY A 172 8.97 -2.78 0.45
C GLY A 172 7.92 -2.74 -0.65
N HIS A 173 8.00 -3.68 -1.58
CA HIS A 173 7.00 -3.90 -2.62
C HIS A 173 6.47 -5.34 -2.52
N PHE A 174 5.15 -5.50 -2.40
CA PHE A 174 4.51 -6.79 -2.15
C PHE A 174 3.70 -7.21 -3.37
N ILE A 175 4.19 -8.18 -4.13
CA ILE A 175 3.50 -8.74 -5.28
C ILE A 175 2.47 -9.74 -4.76
N ILE A 176 1.19 -9.32 -4.72
CA ILE A 176 0.08 -10.21 -4.36
C ILE A 176 -0.35 -10.96 -5.62
N ASP A 177 0.03 -12.22 -5.68
CA ASP A 177 -0.22 -13.08 -6.84
C ASP A 177 -1.39 -14.01 -6.56
N GLY A 178 -2.59 -13.45 -6.67
CA GLY A 178 -3.87 -14.11 -6.42
C GLY A 178 -4.94 -13.16 -5.90
N GLY A 179 -6.17 -13.64 -5.80
CA GLY A 179 -7.26 -12.90 -5.18
C GLY A 179 -7.04 -12.78 -3.66
N ILE A 180 -7.47 -11.67 -3.07
CA ILE A 180 -7.44 -11.45 -1.61
C ILE A 180 -8.85 -11.65 -1.08
N GLY A 181 -9.01 -12.52 -0.08
CA GLY A 181 -10.31 -12.76 0.54
C GLY A 181 -10.32 -13.92 1.52
N HIS A 182 -11.46 -14.12 2.17
CA HIS A 182 -11.67 -15.22 3.11
C HIS A 182 -12.30 -16.45 2.43
N GLU A 183 -12.69 -16.32 1.16
CA GLU A 183 -13.42 -17.32 0.41
C GLU A 183 -12.67 -17.72 -0.87
N ASN A 184 -13.06 -18.83 -1.44
CA ASN A 184 -12.57 -19.28 -2.74
C ASN A 184 -13.35 -18.57 -3.86
N PHE A 185 -12.63 -17.98 -4.84
CA PHE A 185 -13.20 -17.48 -6.07
C PHE A 185 -13.03 -18.52 -7.19
N GLY A 186 -14.12 -19.21 -7.54
CA GLY A 186 -14.08 -20.24 -8.59
C GLY A 186 -13.10 -21.37 -8.25
N SER A 187 -12.18 -21.66 -9.18
CA SER A 187 -11.13 -22.68 -9.00
C SER A 187 -9.90 -22.18 -8.24
N TYR A 188 -9.82 -20.89 -7.92
CA TYR A 188 -8.68 -20.29 -7.23
C TYR A 188 -8.98 -20.10 -5.76
N LYS A 189 -8.08 -20.57 -4.88
CA LYS A 189 -8.08 -20.21 -3.48
C LYS A 189 -7.57 -18.78 -3.34
N THR A 190 -8.28 -17.96 -2.56
CA THR A 190 -7.84 -16.61 -2.23
C THR A 190 -6.72 -16.65 -1.19
N ILE A 191 -5.89 -15.61 -1.19
CA ILE A 191 -4.89 -15.39 -0.14
C ILE A 191 -5.60 -14.70 1.02
N HIS A 192 -5.49 -15.28 2.22
CA HIS A 192 -6.10 -14.69 3.41
C HIS A 192 -5.43 -13.36 3.76
N PRO A 193 -6.19 -12.26 3.93
CA PRO A 193 -5.62 -10.93 4.14
C PRO A 193 -4.79 -10.82 5.42
N ASP A 194 -5.10 -11.59 6.47
CA ASP A 194 -4.32 -11.58 7.71
C ASP A 194 -2.93 -12.23 7.50
N GLU A 195 -2.82 -13.24 6.64
CA GLU A 195 -1.53 -13.84 6.33
C GLU A 195 -0.65 -12.87 5.52
N ILE A 196 -1.26 -12.12 4.61
CA ILE A 196 -0.55 -11.04 3.91
C ILE A 196 -0.08 -9.97 4.92
N ALA A 197 -0.93 -9.57 5.86
CA ALA A 197 -0.61 -8.58 6.87
C ALA A 197 0.59 -8.99 7.74
N LYS A 198 0.70 -10.28 8.10
CA LYS A 198 1.85 -10.82 8.85
C LYS A 198 3.16 -10.62 8.09
N ILE A 199 3.16 -10.84 6.77
CA ILE A 199 4.35 -10.67 5.92
C ILE A 199 4.77 -9.19 5.88
N TYR A 200 3.81 -8.25 5.78
CA TYR A 200 4.13 -6.82 5.84
C TYR A 200 4.82 -6.44 7.15
N LEU A 201 4.31 -6.94 8.28
CA LEU A 201 4.89 -6.62 9.57
C LEU A 201 6.26 -7.31 9.77
N GLN A 202 6.45 -8.52 9.24
CA GLN A 202 7.76 -9.17 9.20
C GLN A 202 8.78 -8.34 8.42
N PHE A 203 8.40 -7.78 7.26
CA PHE A 203 9.26 -6.88 6.50
C PHE A 203 9.61 -5.62 7.29
N HIS A 204 8.63 -5.01 7.94
CA HIS A 204 8.88 -3.82 8.76
C HIS A 204 9.91 -4.07 9.87
N ASN A 205 9.91 -5.28 10.43
CA ASN A 205 10.77 -5.70 11.52
C ASN A 205 12.09 -6.36 11.08
N GLN A 206 12.39 -6.42 9.77
CA GLN A 206 13.65 -6.97 9.31
C GLN A 206 14.84 -6.17 9.83
N ASP A 207 15.90 -6.88 10.22
CA ASP A 207 17.17 -6.24 10.51
C ASP A 207 17.76 -5.58 9.25
N LYS A 208 18.42 -4.45 9.41
CA LYS A 208 18.98 -3.68 8.31
C LYS A 208 20.01 -4.44 7.48
N SER A 209 20.70 -5.40 8.07
CA SER A 209 21.68 -6.25 7.37
C SER A 209 21.02 -7.20 6.37
N ALA A 210 19.69 -7.38 6.44
CA ALA A 210 18.95 -8.34 5.62
C ALA A 210 17.64 -7.77 5.06
N TRP A 211 17.59 -6.47 4.74
CA TRP A 211 16.40 -5.86 4.16
C TRP A 211 16.09 -6.39 2.77
N SER A 212 14.89 -6.93 2.62
CA SER A 212 14.28 -7.24 1.33
C SER A 212 13.49 -6.03 0.82
N TRP A 213 13.60 -5.72 -0.47
CA TRP A 213 12.80 -4.65 -1.06
C TRP A 213 11.54 -5.16 -1.77
N GLU A 214 11.49 -6.46 -2.10
CA GLU A 214 10.36 -7.07 -2.82
C GLU A 214 10.13 -8.49 -2.35
N THR A 215 8.85 -8.88 -2.28
CA THR A 215 8.44 -10.27 -2.08
C THR A 215 7.20 -10.58 -2.90
N GLN A 216 7.05 -11.85 -3.31
CA GLN A 216 5.87 -12.37 -3.98
C GLN A 216 5.11 -13.30 -3.05
N ILE A 217 3.80 -13.06 -2.93
CA ILE A 217 2.88 -13.79 -2.07
C ILE A 217 1.84 -14.43 -2.95
N ARG A 218 1.71 -15.76 -2.90
CA ARG A 218 0.76 -16.53 -3.71
C ARG A 218 0.16 -17.67 -2.91
N THR A 219 -0.93 -18.24 -3.43
CA THR A 219 -1.48 -19.48 -2.88
C THR A 219 -0.61 -20.68 -3.29
N SER A 220 -0.67 -21.76 -2.50
CA SER A 220 0.05 -23.02 -2.81
C SER A 220 -0.43 -23.72 -4.09
N VAL A 221 -1.59 -23.31 -4.60
CA VAL A 221 -2.22 -23.90 -5.80
C VAL A 221 -2.06 -23.03 -7.05
N GLU A 222 -1.43 -21.85 -6.92
CA GLU A 222 -1.14 -20.98 -8.06
C GLU A 222 -0.11 -21.64 -8.99
N LYS A 223 -0.40 -21.64 -10.30
CA LYS A 223 0.51 -22.17 -11.30
C LYS A 223 1.52 -21.10 -11.75
N PHE A 224 2.75 -21.51 -11.91
CA PHE A 224 3.85 -20.67 -12.41
C PHE A 224 3.75 -20.44 -13.92
#